data_993cff122f2119d3fb23ef52b4c03fa9
#
_entry.id   993cff122f2119d3fb23ef52b4c03fa9
#
_cell.length_a   1.000
_cell.length_b   1.000
_cell.length_c   1.000
_cell.angle_alpha   90.00
_cell.angle_beta   90.00
_cell.angle_gamma   90.00
#
_symmetry.space_group_name_H-M   'P 1'
#
loop_
_entity.id
_entity.type
_entity.pdbx_description
1 polymer ?
#
loop_
_entity_poly.entity_id
_entity_poly.type
_entity_poly.pdbx_seq_one_letter_code
_entity_poly.pdbx_strand_id
1 'polypeptide(L)'
;MSITQSSLLNNGAVFNYTAAPSPIPDGLTWETATTYDLGLDFEAFNGRLNFSADIYRKKTTDMYVVGDELPAVYGNDAPKGNYADMHTDGWEASISWRDSYTVGGKPLSYNVKFSIWDNTSKITRYTSKTGTLPTNYKVSYYEGMTLGEIWGYRCDGLFQSDEEAQTYANYSKFTNRSAQWSAGDPRYLDLNGDGYVNNGNNTIYDHGDLVKIGNTTPRY
;
A
#
# COMPACT_ATOMS: atom_id res chain seq x y z
N MET A 1 -21.73 27.00 -4.13
CA MET A 1 -21.69 26.52 -2.73
C MET A 1 -22.88 25.57 -2.57
N SER A 2 -22.67 24.32 -2.39
CA SER A 2 -23.75 23.33 -2.23
C SER A 2 -24.04 23.19 -0.74
N ILE A 3 -25.26 23.49 -0.35
CA ILE A 3 -25.72 23.33 1.03
C ILE A 3 -26.43 21.97 1.08
N THR A 4 -25.94 21.06 1.92
CA THR A 4 -26.56 19.76 2.15
C THR A 4 -27.61 19.91 3.27
N GLN A 5 -28.87 19.64 2.96
CA GLN A 5 -29.89 19.51 3.98
C GLN A 5 -29.95 18.06 4.48
N SER A 6 -29.90 17.89 5.77
CA SER A 6 -30.12 16.60 6.44
C SER A 6 -31.26 16.71 7.43
N SER A 7 -31.93 15.60 7.70
CA SER A 7 -33.03 15.54 8.66
C SER A 7 -32.66 14.65 9.84
N LEU A 8 -32.97 15.09 11.04
CA LEU A 8 -32.83 14.35 12.27
C LEU A 8 -34.19 14.09 12.89
N LEU A 9 -34.49 12.86 13.24
CA LEU A 9 -35.67 12.50 13.98
C LEU A 9 -35.38 12.58 15.50
N ASN A 10 -36.01 13.51 16.18
CA ASN A 10 -35.89 13.62 17.61
C ASN A 10 -37.30 13.64 18.22
N ASN A 11 -37.58 12.69 19.09
CA ASN A 11 -38.85 12.55 19.82
C ASN A 11 -40.11 12.60 18.89
N GLY A 12 -40.01 11.94 17.69
CA GLY A 12 -41.10 11.90 16.72
C GLY A 12 -41.25 13.13 15.82
N ALA A 13 -40.45 14.18 16.03
CA ALA A 13 -40.40 15.33 15.15
C ALA A 13 -39.18 15.32 14.24
N VAL A 14 -39.39 15.66 12.96
CA VAL A 14 -38.32 15.76 11.95
C VAL A 14 -37.79 17.19 11.94
N PHE A 15 -36.53 17.35 12.30
CA PHE A 15 -35.82 18.62 12.22
C PHE A 15 -34.90 18.61 11.00
N ASN A 16 -35.06 19.64 10.14
CA ASN A 16 -34.11 19.86 9.05
C ASN A 16 -32.99 20.75 9.55
N TYR A 17 -31.74 20.31 9.38
CA TYR A 17 -30.57 21.14 9.71
C TYR A 17 -29.67 21.25 8.45
N THR A 18 -28.93 22.33 8.41
CA THR A 18 -27.97 22.59 7.33
C THR A 18 -26.60 22.21 7.82
N ALA A 19 -25.96 21.27 7.16
CA ALA A 19 -24.56 20.95 7.42
C ALA A 19 -23.66 22.06 6.84
N ALA A 20 -22.60 22.40 7.58
CA ALA A 20 -21.55 23.26 7.04
C ALA A 20 -20.90 22.62 5.82
N PRO A 21 -20.61 23.36 4.75
CA PRO A 21 -19.89 22.80 3.60
C PRO A 21 -18.51 22.34 4.04
N SER A 22 -18.02 21.27 3.40
CA SER A 22 -16.64 20.80 3.63
C SER A 22 -15.65 21.93 3.39
N PRO A 23 -14.67 22.14 4.27
CA PRO A 23 -13.67 23.18 4.07
C PRO A 23 -12.86 22.89 2.79
N ILE A 24 -12.63 23.93 2.02
CA ILE A 24 -11.77 23.87 0.83
C ILE A 24 -10.46 24.52 1.25
N PRO A 25 -9.32 23.80 1.17
CA PRO A 25 -8.03 24.38 1.51
C PRO A 25 -7.63 25.47 0.49
N ASP A 26 -6.96 26.51 0.98
CA ASP A 26 -6.38 27.52 0.13
C ASP A 26 -5.19 26.95 -0.68
N GLY A 27 -4.97 27.45 -1.89
CA GLY A 27 -3.79 27.14 -2.67
C GLY A 27 -3.84 25.78 -3.40
N LEU A 28 -5.06 25.30 -3.73
CA LEU A 28 -5.17 24.13 -4.59
C LEU A 28 -4.50 24.33 -5.94
N THR A 29 -3.67 23.36 -6.34
CA THR A 29 -2.97 23.32 -7.61
C THR A 29 -3.21 22.01 -8.35
N TRP A 30 -2.81 21.97 -9.61
CA TRP A 30 -2.88 20.75 -10.40
C TRP A 30 -1.80 19.75 -9.97
N GLU A 31 -2.15 18.49 -9.95
CA GLU A 31 -1.21 17.38 -9.83
C GLU A 31 -0.29 17.39 -11.07
N THR A 32 1.01 17.24 -10.83
CA THR A 32 2.02 17.22 -11.90
C THR A 32 2.71 15.87 -11.95
N ALA A 33 2.67 15.21 -13.10
CA ALA A 33 3.39 13.97 -13.35
C ALA A 33 4.56 14.22 -14.31
N THR A 34 5.78 13.88 -13.87
CA THR A 34 7.00 13.95 -14.66
C THR A 34 7.62 12.57 -14.76
N THR A 35 7.85 12.10 -15.98
CA THR A 35 8.50 10.81 -16.23
C THR A 35 9.88 11.02 -16.83
N TYR A 36 10.88 10.35 -16.28
CA TYR A 36 12.20 10.17 -16.85
C TYR A 36 12.28 8.73 -17.31
N ASP A 37 12.66 8.52 -18.55
CA ASP A 37 12.69 7.20 -19.18
C ASP A 37 13.99 7.05 -19.98
N LEU A 38 14.58 5.85 -19.91
CA LEU A 38 15.72 5.45 -20.70
C LEU A 38 15.46 4.04 -21.27
N GLY A 39 15.28 3.98 -22.58
CA GLY A 39 15.01 2.76 -23.31
C GLY A 39 16.15 2.33 -24.23
N LEU A 40 16.23 1.04 -24.47
CA LEU A 40 17.12 0.40 -25.43
C LEU A 40 16.34 -0.61 -26.28
N ASP A 41 16.33 -0.38 -27.58
CA ASP A 41 15.81 -1.32 -28.56
C ASP A 41 16.95 -1.91 -29.36
N PHE A 42 16.91 -3.23 -29.56
CA PHE A 42 17.91 -3.97 -30.30
C PHE A 42 17.25 -5.00 -31.23
N GLU A 43 17.65 -4.98 -32.49
CA GLU A 43 17.20 -5.93 -33.50
C GLU A 43 18.39 -6.69 -34.09
N ALA A 44 18.27 -8.01 -34.23
CA ALA A 44 19.31 -8.87 -34.82
C ALA A 44 18.73 -9.98 -35.69
N PHE A 45 19.63 -10.68 -36.39
CA PHE A 45 19.32 -11.83 -37.24
C PHE A 45 18.26 -11.50 -38.31
N ASN A 46 18.41 -10.37 -39.01
CA ASN A 46 17.47 -9.88 -40.02
C ASN A 46 16.03 -9.75 -39.49
N GLY A 47 15.89 -9.17 -38.28
CA GLY A 47 14.61 -8.93 -37.64
C GLY A 47 13.96 -10.17 -37.01
N ARG A 48 14.68 -11.28 -36.86
CA ARG A 48 14.17 -12.45 -36.17
C ARG A 48 14.18 -12.25 -34.64
N LEU A 49 15.26 -11.66 -34.11
CA LEU A 49 15.38 -11.32 -32.69
C LEU A 49 15.07 -9.86 -32.50
N ASN A 50 14.12 -9.56 -31.61
CA ASN A 50 13.88 -8.21 -31.12
C ASN A 50 13.97 -8.22 -29.60
N PHE A 51 14.69 -7.23 -29.06
CA PHE A 51 14.84 -6.98 -27.63
C PHE A 51 14.52 -5.53 -27.36
N SER A 52 13.77 -5.28 -26.29
CA SER A 52 13.48 -3.96 -25.79
C SER A 52 13.63 -3.98 -24.27
N ALA A 53 14.26 -2.97 -23.70
CA ALA A 53 14.36 -2.80 -22.26
C ALA A 53 14.28 -1.32 -21.91
N ASP A 54 13.50 -1.00 -20.88
CA ASP A 54 13.26 0.34 -20.41
C ASP A 54 13.44 0.41 -18.90
N ILE A 55 14.01 1.50 -18.41
CA ILE A 55 14.03 1.88 -17.00
C ILE A 55 13.44 3.26 -16.85
N TYR A 56 12.55 3.44 -15.90
CA TYR A 56 11.87 4.71 -15.74
C TYR A 56 11.70 5.13 -14.29
N ARG A 57 11.60 6.45 -14.08
CA ARG A 57 11.16 7.08 -12.84
C ARG A 57 10.05 8.05 -13.13
N LYS A 58 8.85 7.79 -12.60
CA LYS A 58 7.72 8.70 -12.64
C LYS A 58 7.59 9.40 -11.28
N LYS A 59 7.70 10.73 -11.26
CA LYS A 59 7.39 11.56 -10.10
C LYS A 59 6.00 12.15 -10.26
N THR A 60 5.19 12.04 -9.22
CA THR A 60 3.89 12.70 -9.13
C THR A 60 3.92 13.63 -7.93
N THR A 61 3.76 14.91 -8.14
CA THR A 61 3.77 15.94 -7.10
C THR A 61 2.42 16.58 -6.96
N ASP A 62 2.17 17.15 -5.79
CA ASP A 62 0.94 17.87 -5.46
C ASP A 62 -0.33 17.03 -5.65
N MET A 63 -0.25 15.74 -5.29
CA MET A 63 -1.37 14.81 -5.39
C MET A 63 -2.53 15.25 -4.52
N TYR A 64 -3.73 15.24 -5.11
CA TYR A 64 -4.97 15.63 -4.45
C TYR A 64 -5.52 14.47 -3.60
N VAL A 65 -5.18 14.47 -2.33
CA VAL A 65 -5.52 13.40 -1.36
C VAL A 65 -6.21 13.97 -0.14
N VAL A 66 -6.77 13.08 0.69
CA VAL A 66 -7.34 13.46 1.99
C VAL A 66 -6.21 13.93 2.91
N GLY A 67 -6.41 15.07 3.58
CA GLY A 67 -5.49 15.60 4.58
C GLY A 67 -5.58 14.91 5.93
N ASP A 68 -4.99 15.54 6.93
CA ASP A 68 -5.05 15.07 8.32
C ASP A 68 -6.49 15.03 8.85
N GLU A 69 -6.79 14.02 9.67
CA GLU A 69 -8.09 13.93 10.36
C GLU A 69 -8.30 15.19 11.22
N LEU A 70 -9.47 15.79 11.06
CA LEU A 70 -9.86 16.91 11.91
C LEU A 70 -10.30 16.39 13.29
N PRO A 71 -10.10 17.18 14.37
CA PRO A 71 -10.65 16.84 15.67
C PRO A 71 -12.18 16.59 15.56
N ALA A 72 -12.68 15.58 16.27
CA ALA A 72 -14.09 15.17 16.22
C ALA A 72 -15.09 16.32 16.50
N VAL A 73 -14.66 17.35 17.26
CA VAL A 73 -15.46 18.55 17.54
C VAL A 73 -15.76 19.40 16.30
N TYR A 74 -15.03 19.20 15.22
CA TYR A 74 -15.22 19.93 13.96
C TYR A 74 -16.47 19.46 13.19
N GLY A 75 -16.90 18.21 13.41
CA GLY A 75 -18.11 17.64 12.81
C GLY A 75 -18.07 17.50 11.28
N ASN A 76 -16.90 17.61 10.65
CA ASN A 76 -16.68 17.45 9.21
C ASN A 76 -15.51 16.51 8.94
N ASP A 77 -15.57 15.89 7.75
CA ASP A 77 -14.47 15.10 7.23
C ASP A 77 -13.23 15.95 6.91
N ALA A 78 -12.08 15.33 6.92
CA ALA A 78 -10.82 15.98 6.55
C ALA A 78 -10.89 16.53 5.10
N PRO A 79 -10.47 17.79 4.87
CA PRO A 79 -10.47 18.34 3.53
C PRO A 79 -9.45 17.63 2.65
N LYS A 80 -9.75 17.55 1.36
CA LYS A 80 -8.77 17.09 0.34
C LYS A 80 -7.96 18.27 -0.15
N GLY A 81 -6.68 18.04 -0.39
CA GLY A 81 -5.76 19.04 -0.92
C GLY A 81 -4.49 18.40 -1.50
N ASN A 82 -3.53 19.22 -1.88
CA ASN A 82 -2.26 18.78 -2.48
C ASN A 82 -1.26 18.35 -1.39
N TYR A 83 -1.59 17.24 -0.71
CA TYR A 83 -0.91 16.82 0.53
C TYR A 83 0.11 15.70 0.35
N ALA A 84 0.29 15.16 -0.86
CA ALA A 84 1.20 14.05 -1.09
C ALA A 84 2.02 14.21 -2.37
N ASP A 85 3.24 13.65 -2.34
CA ASP A 85 4.10 13.40 -3.48
C ASP A 85 4.53 11.94 -3.48
N MET A 86 4.76 11.40 -4.66
CA MET A 86 5.14 10.01 -4.84
C MET A 86 6.13 9.88 -6.00
N HIS A 87 6.99 8.89 -5.95
CA HIS A 87 7.68 8.42 -7.14
C HIS A 87 7.46 6.93 -7.36
N THR A 88 7.46 6.54 -8.61
CA THR A 88 7.45 5.15 -9.04
C THR A 88 8.71 4.89 -9.86
N ASP A 89 9.51 3.95 -9.39
CA ASP A 89 10.66 3.42 -10.11
C ASP A 89 10.26 2.09 -10.73
N GLY A 90 10.53 1.92 -12.01
CA GLY A 90 10.18 0.69 -12.70
C GLY A 90 11.17 0.36 -13.80
N TRP A 91 11.09 -0.87 -14.23
CA TRP A 91 11.81 -1.38 -15.38
C TRP A 91 10.95 -2.40 -16.11
N GLU A 92 11.16 -2.50 -17.42
CA GLU A 92 10.53 -3.53 -18.24
C GLU A 92 11.52 -4.05 -19.26
N ALA A 93 11.37 -5.30 -19.63
CA ALA A 93 12.16 -5.93 -20.68
C ALA A 93 11.31 -6.90 -21.47
N SER A 94 11.54 -6.96 -22.76
CA SER A 94 10.91 -7.93 -23.63
C SER A 94 11.90 -8.48 -24.65
N ILE A 95 11.76 -9.76 -24.95
CA ILE A 95 12.52 -10.43 -26.00
C ILE A 95 11.55 -11.22 -26.85
N SER A 96 11.68 -11.12 -28.16
CA SER A 96 10.87 -11.91 -29.08
C SER A 96 11.73 -12.52 -30.17
N TRP A 97 11.37 -13.73 -30.52
CA TRP A 97 11.95 -14.46 -31.64
C TRP A 97 10.86 -14.84 -32.62
N ARG A 98 11.06 -14.52 -33.88
CA ARG A 98 10.17 -14.92 -34.97
C ARG A 98 10.98 -15.64 -36.07
N ASP A 99 10.43 -16.71 -36.57
CA ASP A 99 11.04 -17.45 -37.70
C ASP A 99 9.96 -18.16 -38.53
N SER A 100 10.35 -18.63 -39.69
CA SER A 100 9.48 -19.38 -40.56
C SER A 100 10.24 -20.52 -41.25
N TYR A 101 9.59 -21.67 -41.28
CA TYR A 101 10.10 -22.89 -41.92
C TYR A 101 9.10 -23.42 -42.95
N THR A 102 9.57 -24.20 -43.89
CA THR A 102 8.71 -24.92 -44.82
C THR A 102 8.56 -26.36 -44.33
N VAL A 103 7.34 -26.78 -44.01
CA VAL A 103 7.00 -28.12 -43.54
C VAL A 103 6.01 -28.73 -44.54
N GLY A 104 6.37 -29.82 -45.18
CA GLY A 104 5.50 -30.47 -46.17
C GLY A 104 5.11 -29.57 -47.34
N GLY A 105 5.98 -28.65 -47.77
CA GLY A 105 5.73 -27.72 -48.86
C GLY A 105 4.83 -26.50 -48.47
N LYS A 106 4.48 -26.34 -47.18
CA LYS A 106 3.71 -25.22 -46.69
C LYS A 106 4.55 -24.39 -45.70
N PRO A 107 4.45 -23.02 -45.72
CA PRO A 107 5.13 -22.17 -44.77
C PRO A 107 4.51 -22.30 -43.35
N LEU A 108 5.35 -22.54 -42.35
CA LEU A 108 5.02 -22.50 -40.95
C LEU A 108 5.76 -21.29 -40.33
N SER A 109 5.06 -20.29 -39.90
CA SER A 109 5.64 -19.13 -39.19
C SER A 109 5.28 -19.18 -37.71
N TYR A 110 6.23 -18.85 -36.84
CA TYR A 110 6.01 -18.76 -35.42
C TYR A 110 6.64 -17.49 -34.83
N ASN A 111 6.10 -17.04 -33.73
CA ASN A 111 6.64 -15.96 -32.92
C ASN A 111 6.49 -16.32 -31.45
N VAL A 112 7.59 -16.22 -30.72
CA VAL A 112 7.63 -16.41 -29.27
C VAL A 112 8.07 -15.10 -28.66
N LYS A 113 7.29 -14.56 -27.73
CA LYS A 113 7.61 -13.34 -26.99
C LYS A 113 7.59 -13.62 -25.48
N PHE A 114 8.64 -13.18 -24.81
CA PHE A 114 8.71 -13.14 -23.37
C PHE A 114 8.81 -11.69 -22.92
N SER A 115 8.06 -11.31 -21.87
CA SER A 115 8.11 -9.97 -21.28
C SER A 115 8.11 -10.09 -19.77
N ILE A 116 8.89 -9.25 -19.13
CA ILE A 116 9.00 -9.16 -17.67
C ILE A 116 9.12 -7.70 -17.27
N TRP A 117 8.47 -7.32 -16.18
CA TRP A 117 8.52 -5.95 -15.64
C TRP A 117 8.34 -5.97 -14.13
N ASP A 118 8.85 -4.95 -13.47
CA ASP A 118 8.59 -4.70 -12.05
C ASP A 118 8.58 -3.19 -11.80
N ASN A 119 7.82 -2.76 -10.79
CA ASN A 119 7.82 -1.39 -10.34
C ASN A 119 7.60 -1.28 -8.84
N THR A 120 8.06 -0.18 -8.26
CA THR A 120 7.87 0.15 -6.86
C THR A 120 7.49 1.61 -6.74
N SER A 121 6.37 1.87 -6.07
CA SER A 121 5.89 3.21 -5.79
C SER A 121 6.12 3.58 -4.33
N LYS A 122 6.76 4.73 -4.09
CA LYS A 122 7.09 5.21 -2.75
C LYS A 122 6.57 6.62 -2.52
N ILE A 123 5.89 6.83 -1.40
CA ILE A 123 5.42 8.15 -0.96
C ILE A 123 6.63 8.94 -0.45
N THR A 124 6.88 10.11 -1.05
CA THR A 124 8.03 10.97 -0.70
C THR A 124 7.65 12.15 0.18
N ARG A 125 6.38 12.56 0.14
CA ARG A 125 5.81 13.56 1.03
C ARG A 125 4.38 13.17 1.34
N TYR A 126 4.01 13.26 2.60
CA TYR A 126 2.63 13.15 3.06
C TYR A 126 2.46 14.01 4.31
N THR A 127 1.44 14.85 4.33
CA THR A 127 1.28 15.85 5.41
C THR A 127 0.80 15.25 6.73
N SER A 128 0.26 14.03 6.73
CA SER A 128 -0.16 13.39 7.97
C SER A 128 1.01 13.16 8.92
N LYS A 129 0.90 13.72 10.12
CA LYS A 129 1.90 13.58 11.18
C LYS A 129 1.68 12.36 12.07
N THR A 130 0.54 11.69 11.94
CA THR A 130 0.21 10.54 12.79
C THR A 130 1.05 9.31 12.45
N GLY A 131 1.45 9.17 11.19
CA GLY A 131 2.22 8.01 10.73
C GLY A 131 1.51 6.68 10.99
N THR A 132 0.18 6.67 11.04
CA THR A 132 -0.63 5.48 11.33
C THR A 132 -0.37 4.40 10.28
N LEU A 133 -0.14 3.17 10.74
CA LEU A 133 0.07 2.03 9.87
C LEU A 133 -1.23 1.61 9.18
N PRO A 134 -1.18 1.10 7.94
CA PRO A 134 -2.33 0.51 7.28
C PRO A 134 -2.77 -0.76 8.01
N THR A 135 -4.08 -0.96 8.08
CA THR A 135 -4.70 -2.15 8.63
C THR A 135 -5.64 -2.78 7.61
N ASN A 136 -6.11 -4.01 7.87
CA ASN A 136 -7.10 -4.67 7.00
C ASN A 136 -8.41 -3.88 6.84
N TYR A 137 -8.68 -2.95 7.75
CA TYR A 137 -9.93 -2.18 7.79
C TYR A 137 -9.76 -0.69 7.48
N LYS A 138 -8.53 -0.17 7.59
CA LYS A 138 -8.25 1.24 7.36
C LYS A 138 -7.02 1.40 6.48
N VAL A 139 -7.22 2.03 5.35
CA VAL A 139 -6.12 2.47 4.49
C VAL A 139 -5.52 3.72 5.13
N SER A 140 -4.22 3.67 5.40
CA SER A 140 -3.45 4.79 5.93
C SER A 140 -2.19 4.97 5.09
N TYR A 141 -1.74 6.20 5.00
CA TYR A 141 -0.52 6.54 4.26
C TYR A 141 0.41 7.34 5.17
N TYR A 142 1.70 7.19 4.97
CA TYR A 142 2.74 7.94 5.66
C TYR A 142 3.93 8.20 4.73
N GLU A 143 4.72 9.21 5.07
CA GLU A 143 5.93 9.54 4.33
C GLU A 143 6.96 8.40 4.43
N GLY A 144 7.51 7.99 3.30
CA GLY A 144 8.43 6.86 3.19
C GLY A 144 7.76 5.52 2.93
N MET A 145 6.42 5.45 2.95
CA MET A 145 5.67 4.22 2.67
C MET A 145 5.87 3.75 1.23
N THR A 146 6.10 2.45 1.07
CA THR A 146 5.95 1.77 -0.23
C THR A 146 4.49 1.39 -0.40
N LEU A 147 3.86 1.76 -1.51
CA LEU A 147 2.45 1.42 -1.73
C LEU A 147 2.25 -0.10 -1.70
N GLY A 148 1.17 -0.50 -1.05
CA GLY A 148 0.82 -1.91 -0.92
C GLY A 148 1.53 -2.64 0.22
N GLU A 149 2.27 -1.98 1.11
CA GLU A 149 2.89 -2.61 2.28
C GLU A 149 1.85 -3.35 3.13
N ILE A 150 2.21 -4.57 3.52
CA ILE A 150 1.46 -5.38 4.46
C ILE A 150 2.26 -5.44 5.75
N TRP A 151 1.65 -4.98 6.84
CA TRP A 151 2.20 -5.07 8.18
C TRP A 151 1.57 -6.22 8.94
N GLY A 152 2.36 -6.95 9.70
CA GLY A 152 1.88 -8.08 10.50
C GLY A 152 2.94 -8.56 11.47
N TYR A 153 2.55 -9.50 12.32
CA TYR A 153 3.46 -10.13 13.25
C TYR A 153 4.26 -11.23 12.57
N ARG A 154 5.52 -11.34 12.93
CA ARG A 154 6.37 -12.45 12.49
C ARG A 154 6.16 -13.65 13.39
N CYS A 155 5.88 -14.80 12.79
CA CYS A 155 5.74 -16.08 13.47
C CYS A 155 6.97 -16.96 13.19
N ASP A 156 7.47 -17.68 14.18
CA ASP A 156 8.58 -18.62 14.04
C ASP A 156 8.18 -20.09 14.28
N GLY A 157 6.89 -20.35 14.33
CA GLY A 157 6.34 -21.69 14.49
C GLY A 157 5.05 -21.73 15.31
N LEU A 158 4.76 -22.89 15.86
CA LEU A 158 3.60 -23.13 16.72
C LEU A 158 4.07 -23.51 18.11
N PHE A 159 3.32 -23.17 19.15
CA PHE A 159 3.56 -23.64 20.49
C PHE A 159 3.43 -25.17 20.54
N GLN A 160 4.40 -25.84 21.18
CA GLN A 160 4.44 -27.28 21.26
C GLN A 160 3.69 -27.82 22.49
N SER A 161 3.45 -26.96 23.49
CA SER A 161 2.70 -27.29 24.70
C SER A 161 1.95 -26.09 25.26
N ASP A 162 0.94 -26.32 26.07
CA ASP A 162 0.21 -25.27 26.78
C ASP A 162 1.11 -24.53 27.77
N GLU A 163 2.05 -25.24 28.40
CA GLU A 163 3.03 -24.62 29.30
C GLU A 163 3.95 -23.65 28.59
N GLU A 164 4.44 -24.01 27.40
CA GLU A 164 5.22 -23.12 26.55
C GLU A 164 4.42 -21.86 26.19
N ALA A 165 3.17 -22.02 25.76
CA ALA A 165 2.31 -20.92 25.37
C ALA A 165 2.01 -19.94 26.51
N GLN A 166 1.91 -20.46 27.75
CA GLN A 166 1.63 -19.64 28.94
C GLN A 166 2.87 -18.95 29.49
N THR A 167 4.06 -19.49 29.25
CA THR A 167 5.34 -18.96 29.79
C THR A 167 6.08 -18.09 28.78
N TYR A 168 5.72 -18.15 27.51
CA TYR A 168 6.29 -17.30 26.45
C TYR A 168 5.97 -15.83 26.70
N ALA A 169 6.23 -14.95 25.74
CA ALA A 169 5.92 -13.53 25.83
C ALA A 169 4.47 -13.25 26.27
N ASN A 170 4.26 -12.20 27.06
CA ASN A 170 2.93 -11.85 27.54
C ASN A 170 2.04 -11.31 26.41
N TYR A 171 1.10 -12.14 25.97
CA TYR A 171 0.11 -11.79 24.96
C TYR A 171 -1.07 -10.96 25.47
N SER A 172 -1.09 -10.52 26.71
CA SER A 172 -2.20 -9.77 27.29
C SER A 172 -2.55 -8.49 26.55
N LYS A 173 -1.59 -7.89 25.85
CA LYS A 173 -1.78 -6.71 24.99
C LYS A 173 -2.04 -7.07 23.54
N PHE A 174 -1.99 -8.34 23.19
CA PHE A 174 -2.29 -8.82 21.85
C PHE A 174 -3.80 -8.84 21.64
N THR A 175 -4.32 -7.77 21.04
CA THR A 175 -5.71 -7.65 20.59
C THR A 175 -6.78 -8.05 21.61
N ASN A 176 -7.12 -7.27 22.61
CA ASN A 176 -8.36 -7.41 23.44
C ASN A 176 -8.95 -8.85 23.55
N ARG A 177 -8.16 -9.88 23.40
CA ARG A 177 -8.57 -11.26 23.52
C ARG A 177 -8.23 -11.74 24.93
N SER A 178 -9.25 -12.02 25.70
CA SER A 178 -9.17 -12.88 26.88
C SER A 178 -8.91 -14.35 26.50
N ALA A 179 -8.48 -14.63 25.27
CA ALA A 179 -8.18 -15.97 24.81
C ALA A 179 -6.87 -16.45 25.43
N GLN A 180 -6.92 -17.62 26.04
CA GLN A 180 -5.75 -18.30 26.54
C GLN A 180 -5.05 -18.97 25.34
N TRP A 181 -3.75 -18.74 25.19
CA TRP A 181 -2.94 -19.38 24.17
C TRP A 181 -2.61 -20.82 24.58
N SER A 182 -2.58 -21.72 23.61
CA SER A 182 -2.40 -23.15 23.82
C SER A 182 -1.50 -23.78 22.75
N ALA A 183 -1.18 -25.05 22.95
CA ALA A 183 -0.45 -25.84 21.97
C ALA A 183 -1.15 -25.79 20.60
N GLY A 184 -0.38 -25.56 19.53
CA GLY A 184 -0.86 -25.43 18.16
C GLY A 184 -1.21 -24.02 17.73
N ASP A 185 -1.25 -23.04 18.64
CA ASP A 185 -1.40 -21.62 18.27
C ASP A 185 -0.08 -21.05 17.69
N PRO A 186 -0.15 -20.03 16.80
CA PRO A 186 1.04 -19.40 16.25
C PRO A 186 1.87 -18.72 17.34
N ARG A 187 3.18 -18.97 17.32
CA ARG A 187 4.15 -18.32 18.21
C ARG A 187 4.70 -17.07 17.54
N TYR A 188 4.13 -15.91 17.90
CA TYR A 188 4.59 -14.62 17.41
C TYR A 188 5.81 -14.13 18.19
N LEU A 189 6.74 -13.49 17.49
CA LEU A 189 7.99 -13.02 18.07
C LEU A 189 7.80 -11.66 18.76
N ASP A 190 8.33 -11.55 19.97
CA ASP A 190 8.63 -10.29 20.62
C ASP A 190 9.92 -9.75 19.97
N LEU A 191 9.78 -8.77 19.08
CA LEU A 191 10.88 -8.25 18.27
C LEU A 191 11.60 -7.06 18.93
N ASN A 192 10.89 -6.34 19.79
CA ASN A 192 11.46 -5.21 20.52
C ASN A 192 12.06 -5.61 21.88
N GLY A 193 11.78 -6.85 22.37
CA GLY A 193 12.35 -7.41 23.59
C GLY A 193 11.73 -6.85 24.87
N ASP A 194 10.51 -6.31 24.82
CA ASP A 194 9.84 -5.73 25.99
C ASP A 194 9.05 -6.76 26.82
N GLY A 195 9.04 -8.03 26.41
CA GLY A 195 8.31 -9.11 27.04
C GLY A 195 6.83 -9.21 26.68
N TYR A 196 6.37 -8.40 25.73
CA TYR A 196 5.00 -8.39 25.24
C TYR A 196 5.00 -8.49 23.72
N VAL A 197 4.01 -9.18 23.16
CA VAL A 197 3.74 -9.13 21.72
C VAL A 197 2.56 -8.20 21.49
N ASN A 198 2.82 -7.06 20.86
CA ASN A 198 1.80 -6.02 20.66
C ASN A 198 2.10 -5.14 19.42
N ASN A 199 1.14 -4.30 19.06
CA ASN A 199 1.25 -3.38 17.93
C ASN A 199 1.67 -1.95 18.33
N GLY A 200 2.12 -1.75 19.57
CA GLY A 200 2.42 -0.41 20.07
C GLY A 200 1.23 0.55 19.89
N ASN A 201 1.51 1.76 19.45
CA ASN A 201 0.51 2.76 19.08
C ASN A 201 0.01 2.62 17.64
N ASN A 202 0.41 1.55 16.94
CA ASN A 202 0.09 1.29 15.53
C ASN A 202 0.51 2.43 14.59
N THR A 203 1.70 2.97 14.83
CA THR A 203 2.31 4.02 14.01
C THR A 203 3.70 3.61 13.55
N ILE A 204 4.21 4.26 12.49
CA ILE A 204 5.60 4.03 12.02
C ILE A 204 6.65 4.37 13.10
N TYR A 205 6.31 5.21 14.07
CA TYR A 205 7.19 5.62 15.16
C TYR A 205 7.12 4.68 16.36
N ASP A 206 6.01 3.95 16.49
CA ASP A 206 5.77 2.98 17.56
C ASP A 206 4.83 1.90 17.01
N HIS A 207 5.43 0.90 16.40
CA HIS A 207 4.74 -0.22 15.77
C HIS A 207 4.80 -1.52 16.59
N GLY A 208 5.38 -1.46 17.81
CA GLY A 208 5.57 -2.64 18.63
C GLY A 208 6.34 -3.74 17.87
N ASP A 209 5.74 -4.92 17.77
CA ASP A 209 6.31 -6.08 17.09
C ASP A 209 5.83 -6.25 15.64
N LEU A 210 5.08 -5.27 15.14
CA LEU A 210 4.69 -5.29 13.73
C LEU A 210 5.90 -5.04 12.83
N VAL A 211 5.98 -5.79 11.75
CA VAL A 211 6.99 -5.65 10.69
C VAL A 211 6.34 -5.73 9.31
N LYS A 212 7.03 -5.25 8.31
CA LYS A 212 6.61 -5.43 6.92
C LYS A 212 6.79 -6.89 6.53
N ILE A 213 5.68 -7.59 6.31
CA ILE A 213 5.66 -9.01 5.97
C ILE A 213 5.47 -9.26 4.47
N GLY A 214 5.06 -8.25 3.71
CA GLY A 214 4.83 -8.38 2.28
C GLY A 214 4.37 -7.10 1.62
N ASN A 215 3.97 -7.25 0.36
CA ASN A 215 3.38 -6.19 -0.45
C ASN A 215 2.23 -6.78 -1.29
N THR A 216 1.16 -6.01 -1.47
CA THR A 216 -0.01 -6.41 -2.28
C THR A 216 0.24 -6.32 -3.78
N THR A 217 1.30 -5.62 -4.21
CA THR A 217 1.66 -5.51 -5.62
C THR A 217 2.33 -6.81 -6.06
N PRO A 218 1.76 -7.54 -7.03
CA PRO A 218 2.41 -8.73 -7.58
C PRO A 218 3.75 -8.34 -8.19
N ARG A 219 4.76 -9.17 -7.97
CA ARG A 219 6.06 -9.03 -8.63
C ARG A 219 6.18 -10.12 -9.68
N TYR A 220 6.45 -9.65 -10.95
CA TYR A 220 6.51 -10.45 -12.19
C TYR A 220 5.36 -11.43 -12.43
#